data_bb2f201a12955546a1b86ce525849643
#
_entry.id   bb2f201a12955546a1b86ce525849643
#
_cell.length_a   1.000
_cell.length_b   1.000
_cell.length_c   1.000
_cell.angle_alpha   90.00
_cell.angle_beta   90.00
_cell.angle_gamma   90.00
#
_symmetry.space_group_name_H-M   'P 1'
#
loop_
_entity.id
_entity.type
_entity.pdbx_description
1 polymer ?
#
loop_
_entity_poly.entity_id
_entity_poly.type
_entity_poly.pdbx_seq_one_letter_code
_entity_poly.pdbx_strand_id
1 'polypeptide(L)'
;MQSAPQELLKQYVQSQHFTSTADIMEAMKEMFRDIIQQVMEVEMDEELGRERCQRAAEENASPNYRNGYSLKTVKTQLGEIDIKVPRDRKGNYEPKIISKYDRNAEGMEDKILSLYACGMSQKDIAEQIKSLYDVEISPELVSKISEKIMPEVNAWQNRPLESVYPFIFMDAIHYKVKEDHRYVTKAAYVVLGITMDGRKDILGVWIGEHESSKFWLNVLNDLKSRGVQDVYLFCTDGLCGMMQAIQAVYPKSHLQRCIVHQIRSSTKYVSYKDIKKVVADLKKVYTAVTLDEAEENLRIFGNTWRMQYPSCVKSWEDNWEVLNTFFEYPPEIRKIIYTTNIIEGLNRQFRQITKNKPSFTNDDSLRRMLYLASQRIVKHWHARCQNWDMVLSQLEIMFADRKVG
;
A
#
# COMPACT_ATOMS: atom_id res chain seq x y z
N MET A 1 23.35 -7.62 21.70
CA MET A 1 23.98 -6.48 22.42
C MET A 1 23.88 -6.74 23.91
N GLN A 2 24.98 -6.65 24.64
CA GLN A 2 24.95 -6.71 26.10
C GLN A 2 24.47 -5.35 26.63
N SER A 3 23.63 -5.36 27.68
CA SER A 3 23.21 -4.14 28.36
C SER A 3 24.43 -3.49 29.05
N ALA A 4 24.43 -2.16 29.12
CA ALA A 4 25.47 -1.45 29.88
C ALA A 4 25.51 -1.96 31.34
N PRO A 5 26.69 -2.12 31.95
CA PRO A 5 26.78 -2.58 33.32
C PRO A 5 26.00 -1.67 34.26
N GLN A 6 25.12 -2.26 35.09
CA GLN A 6 24.20 -1.52 35.97
C GLN A 6 24.97 -0.57 36.91
N GLU A 7 26.21 -0.92 37.27
CA GLU A 7 27.04 -0.14 38.13
C GLU A 7 27.53 1.19 37.51
N LEU A 8 27.86 1.15 36.21
CA LEU A 8 28.19 2.36 35.42
C LEU A 8 27.02 3.30 35.27
N LEU A 9 25.82 2.73 35.00
CA LEU A 9 24.56 3.51 34.92
C LEU A 9 24.26 4.16 36.27
N LYS A 10 24.46 3.45 37.40
CA LYS A 10 24.22 3.98 38.74
C LYS A 10 25.17 5.11 39.07
N GLN A 11 26.44 4.96 38.72
CA GLN A 11 27.47 6.01 38.91
C GLN A 11 27.13 7.26 38.06
N TYR A 12 26.71 7.06 36.82
CA TYR A 12 26.32 8.16 35.94
C TYR A 12 25.08 8.90 36.49
N VAL A 13 24.06 8.20 36.92
CA VAL A 13 22.86 8.82 37.51
C VAL A 13 23.18 9.57 38.79
N GLN A 14 24.12 9.06 39.61
CA GLN A 14 24.54 9.74 40.84
C GLN A 14 25.41 10.98 40.58
N SER A 15 26.12 11.04 39.45
CA SER A 15 26.89 12.20 39.04
C SER A 15 26.07 13.33 38.42
N GLN A 16 24.84 13.05 38.03
CA GLN A 16 23.91 14.02 37.40
C GLN A 16 22.79 14.37 38.39
N HIS A 17 22.34 15.62 38.38
CA HIS A 17 21.18 16.07 39.15
C HIS A 17 19.95 16.15 38.24
N PHE A 18 19.27 15.01 38.02
CA PHE A 18 18.04 14.99 37.28
C PHE A 18 16.86 15.50 38.11
N THR A 19 16.20 16.56 37.62
CA THR A 19 15.02 17.16 38.28
C THR A 19 13.73 16.94 37.46
N SER A 20 13.87 16.60 36.18
CA SER A 20 12.78 16.41 35.26
C SER A 20 13.06 15.30 34.23
N THR A 21 11.99 14.84 33.57
CA THR A 21 12.15 13.93 32.40
C THR A 21 12.87 14.62 31.23
N ALA A 22 12.79 15.95 31.13
CA ALA A 22 13.52 16.73 30.13
C ALA A 22 15.04 16.64 30.35
N ASP A 23 15.49 16.70 31.60
CA ASP A 23 16.93 16.56 31.94
C ASP A 23 17.44 15.17 31.55
N ILE A 24 16.61 14.13 31.75
CA ILE A 24 16.94 12.76 31.35
C ILE A 24 17.07 12.66 29.82
N MET A 25 16.14 13.28 29.08
CA MET A 25 16.18 13.27 27.60
C MET A 25 17.42 14.01 27.07
N GLU A 26 17.80 15.14 27.65
CA GLU A 26 19.00 15.86 27.24
C GLU A 26 20.27 15.06 27.55
N ALA A 27 20.35 14.42 28.73
CA ALA A 27 21.44 13.52 29.08
C ALA A 27 21.55 12.31 28.14
N MET A 28 20.42 11.73 27.74
CA MET A 28 20.39 10.66 26.73
C MET A 28 20.90 11.14 25.37
N LYS A 29 20.55 12.36 24.97
CA LYS A 29 21.01 12.99 23.73
C LYS A 29 22.52 13.20 23.73
N GLU A 30 23.08 13.69 24.84
CA GLU A 30 24.52 13.84 25.03
C GLU A 30 25.23 12.50 25.03
N MET A 31 24.74 11.51 25.77
CA MET A 31 25.30 10.17 25.78
C MET A 31 25.27 9.53 24.38
N PHE A 32 24.19 9.70 23.63
CA PHE A 32 24.10 9.21 22.27
C PHE A 32 25.13 9.87 21.34
N ARG A 33 25.30 11.19 21.45
CA ARG A 33 26.34 11.93 20.74
C ARG A 33 27.74 11.35 21.03
N ASP A 34 28.04 11.14 22.32
CA ASP A 34 29.36 10.70 22.76
C ASP A 34 29.66 9.26 22.33
N ILE A 35 28.63 8.38 22.34
CA ILE A 35 28.74 7.01 21.82
C ILE A 35 29.08 7.03 20.33
N ILE A 36 28.33 7.80 19.52
CA ILE A 36 28.58 7.92 18.08
C ILE A 36 29.98 8.42 17.82
N GLN A 37 30.43 9.40 18.58
CA GLN A 37 31.75 9.95 18.46
C GLN A 37 32.85 8.91 18.77
N GLN A 38 32.71 8.13 19.83
CA GLN A 38 33.61 7.04 20.18
C GLN A 38 33.65 5.94 19.12
N VAL A 39 32.51 5.55 18.57
CA VAL A 39 32.47 4.54 17.49
C VAL A 39 33.28 5.03 16.27
N MET A 40 33.09 6.29 15.85
CA MET A 40 33.86 6.85 14.74
C MET A 40 35.37 6.93 15.04
N GLU A 41 35.76 7.17 16.31
CA GLU A 41 37.20 7.13 16.72
C GLU A 41 37.76 5.71 16.60
N VAL A 42 37.01 4.69 17.05
CA VAL A 42 37.41 3.28 16.92
C VAL A 42 37.50 2.87 15.44
N GLU A 43 36.53 3.23 14.61
CA GLU A 43 36.58 2.99 13.16
C GLU A 43 37.82 3.64 12.51
N MET A 44 38.18 4.86 12.93
CA MET A 44 39.37 5.56 12.45
C MET A 44 40.66 4.87 12.92
N ASP A 45 40.69 4.35 14.15
CA ASP A 45 41.83 3.60 14.67
C ASP A 45 42.02 2.29 13.89
N GLU A 46 40.94 1.58 13.58
CA GLU A 46 40.97 0.36 12.75
C GLU A 46 41.49 0.68 11.33
N GLU A 47 40.97 1.74 10.69
CA GLU A 47 41.38 2.14 9.34
C GLU A 47 42.83 2.54 9.24
N LEU A 48 43.35 3.22 10.27
CA LEU A 48 44.76 3.65 10.33
C LEU A 48 45.72 2.59 10.91
N GLY A 49 45.16 1.51 11.50
CA GLY A 49 45.95 0.45 12.16
C GLY A 49 46.68 0.92 13.42
N ARG A 50 46.24 2.00 14.07
CA ARG A 50 46.86 2.56 15.26
C ARG A 50 45.93 3.47 16.04
N GLU A 51 46.10 3.47 17.36
CA GLU A 51 45.37 4.36 18.26
C GLU A 51 45.86 5.82 18.16
N ARG A 52 45.05 6.72 18.69
CA ARG A 52 45.39 8.14 18.78
C ARG A 52 46.68 8.33 19.61
N CYS A 53 47.60 9.13 19.12
CA CYS A 53 48.90 9.42 19.74
C CYS A 53 49.96 8.29 19.72
N GLN A 54 49.71 7.14 19.12
CA GLN A 54 50.74 6.12 18.90
C GLN A 54 51.63 6.49 17.72
N ARG A 55 52.96 6.32 17.90
CA ARG A 55 53.93 6.43 16.80
C ARG A 55 53.78 5.20 15.88
N ALA A 56 53.95 5.41 14.60
CA ALA A 56 53.94 4.32 13.62
C ALA A 56 55.08 3.36 13.94
N ALA A 57 54.78 2.04 14.11
CA ALA A 57 55.80 1.01 14.12
C ALA A 57 56.36 0.86 12.70
N GLU A 58 57.71 0.80 12.56
CA GLU A 58 58.42 1.06 11.29
C GLU A 58 58.12 0.12 10.12
N GLU A 59 57.47 -1.04 10.28
CA GLU A 59 57.38 -2.05 9.22
C GLU A 59 55.98 -2.26 8.56
N ASN A 60 54.88 -1.76 9.15
CA ASN A 60 53.50 -1.98 8.58
C ASN A 60 52.53 -0.82 8.78
N ALA A 61 53.03 0.40 8.98
CA ALA A 61 52.14 1.53 9.23
C ALA A 61 51.50 2.05 7.93
N SER A 62 50.20 2.18 7.94
CA SER A 62 49.46 2.91 6.90
C SER A 62 50.14 4.29 6.71
N PRO A 63 50.49 4.68 5.46
CA PRO A 63 51.08 6.00 5.16
C PRO A 63 50.08 7.15 5.32
N ASN A 64 49.03 6.94 6.05
CA ASN A 64 47.93 7.90 6.29
C ASN A 64 47.93 8.35 7.77
N TYR A 65 47.48 9.55 8.04
CA TYR A 65 47.47 10.18 9.37
C TYR A 65 46.14 10.86 9.64
N ARG A 66 45.78 10.98 10.91
CA ARG A 66 44.65 11.80 11.35
C ARG A 66 44.86 13.26 10.94
N ASN A 67 43.82 13.92 10.48
CA ASN A 67 43.83 15.30 10.01
C ASN A 67 42.71 16.16 10.64
N GLY A 68 42.55 16.07 11.94
CA GLY A 68 41.54 16.82 12.67
C GLY A 68 40.12 16.29 12.47
N TYR A 69 39.16 17.19 12.62
CA TYR A 69 37.71 16.87 12.58
C TYR A 69 36.98 17.81 11.66
N SER A 70 35.85 17.37 11.13
CA SER A 70 34.82 18.23 10.56
C SER A 70 33.60 18.22 11.45
N LEU A 71 33.00 19.39 11.68
CA LEU A 71 31.72 19.50 12.38
C LEU A 71 30.59 19.05 11.46
N LYS A 72 29.67 18.29 12.00
CA LYS A 72 28.48 17.81 11.30
C LYS A 72 27.30 17.76 12.24
N THR A 73 26.20 18.44 11.89
CA THR A 73 24.92 18.31 12.58
C THR A 73 24.15 17.12 12.03
N VAL A 74 23.74 16.22 12.91
CA VAL A 74 22.97 15.02 12.57
C VAL A 74 21.60 15.09 13.23
N LYS A 75 20.57 14.80 12.47
CA LYS A 75 19.18 14.74 12.93
C LYS A 75 18.88 13.35 13.46
N THR A 76 18.47 13.27 14.73
CA THR A 76 18.18 12.00 15.41
C THR A 76 16.77 12.00 15.98
N GLN A 77 16.35 10.83 16.52
CA GLN A 77 15.07 10.74 17.25
C GLN A 77 15.07 11.52 18.59
N LEU A 78 16.26 11.91 19.07
CA LEU A 78 16.45 12.70 20.29
C LEU A 78 16.68 14.19 20.00
N GLY A 79 16.50 14.62 18.73
CA GLY A 79 16.77 15.98 18.28
C GLY A 79 18.06 16.09 17.45
N GLU A 80 18.45 17.33 17.13
CA GLU A 80 19.71 17.61 16.42
C GLU A 80 20.90 17.48 17.36
N ILE A 81 21.96 16.78 16.91
CA ILE A 81 23.24 16.64 17.63
C ILE A 81 24.39 17.07 16.75
N ASP A 82 25.32 17.80 17.34
CA ASP A 82 26.56 18.19 16.68
C ASP A 82 27.64 17.19 17.00
N ILE A 83 28.23 16.56 15.99
CA ILE A 83 29.28 15.56 16.08
C ILE A 83 30.54 16.05 15.38
N LYS A 84 31.72 15.61 15.91
CA LYS A 84 33.03 15.85 15.31
C LYS A 84 33.45 14.62 14.53
N VAL A 85 33.27 14.63 13.22
CA VAL A 85 33.65 13.52 12.34
C VAL A 85 35.18 13.56 12.15
N PRO A 86 35.93 12.51 12.53
CA PRO A 86 37.35 12.45 12.32
C PRO A 86 37.69 12.42 10.84
N ARG A 87 38.88 12.98 10.49
CA ARG A 87 39.36 13.04 9.11
C ARG A 87 40.79 12.48 9.04
N ASP A 88 41.04 11.78 7.95
CA ASP A 88 42.40 11.35 7.59
C ASP A 88 43.03 12.34 6.60
N ARG A 89 44.32 12.29 6.45
CA ARG A 89 45.08 13.21 5.59
C ARG A 89 44.87 12.96 4.10
N LYS A 90 44.57 11.71 3.70
CA LYS A 90 44.31 11.32 2.32
C LYS A 90 42.84 11.48 1.93
N GLY A 91 41.94 11.67 2.91
CA GLY A 91 40.50 11.82 2.65
C GLY A 91 39.79 10.53 2.28
N ASN A 92 40.37 9.38 2.60
CA ASN A 92 39.82 8.05 2.25
C ASN A 92 38.86 7.51 3.30
N TYR A 93 38.97 7.97 4.53
CA TYR A 93 38.12 7.51 5.62
C TYR A 93 36.69 7.99 5.44
N GLU A 94 35.78 7.06 5.39
CA GLU A 94 34.32 7.29 5.43
C GLU A 94 33.72 6.54 6.62
N PRO A 95 33.13 7.26 7.61
CA PRO A 95 32.47 6.62 8.73
C PRO A 95 31.36 5.67 8.26
N LYS A 96 31.33 4.44 8.79
CA LYS A 96 30.33 3.43 8.48
C LYS A 96 29.01 3.71 9.18
N ILE A 97 29.09 4.27 10.42
CA ILE A 97 27.92 4.53 11.24
C ILE A 97 27.10 5.73 10.78
N ILE A 98 27.73 6.74 10.18
CA ILE A 98 27.08 7.92 9.61
C ILE A 98 27.84 8.32 8.35
N SER A 99 27.33 7.96 7.18
CA SER A 99 28.00 8.25 5.91
C SER A 99 28.20 9.76 5.69
N LYS A 100 29.23 10.12 4.91
CA LYS A 100 29.70 11.51 4.72
C LYS A 100 28.60 12.51 4.36
N TYR A 101 27.58 12.07 3.61
CA TYR A 101 26.49 12.90 3.12
C TYR A 101 25.16 12.68 3.85
N ASP A 102 25.10 11.72 4.77
CA ASP A 102 23.87 11.44 5.50
C ASP A 102 23.77 12.35 6.73
N ARG A 103 22.68 13.09 6.83
CA ARG A 103 22.38 13.98 7.97
C ARG A 103 21.27 13.44 8.85
N ASN A 104 20.74 12.27 8.53
CA ASN A 104 19.67 11.64 9.29
C ASN A 104 20.21 10.38 9.94
N ALA A 105 20.07 10.25 11.26
CA ALA A 105 20.33 8.98 11.92
C ALA A 105 19.26 7.94 11.54
N GLU A 106 19.64 6.65 11.53
CA GLU A 106 18.71 5.56 11.27
C GLU A 106 17.43 5.68 12.13
N GLY A 107 16.28 5.44 11.49
CA GLY A 107 14.95 5.49 12.13
C GLY A 107 14.15 6.77 11.90
N MET A 108 14.75 7.90 11.52
CA MET A 108 14.00 9.10 11.16
C MET A 108 13.29 8.93 9.81
N GLU A 109 13.95 8.31 8.84
CA GLU A 109 13.33 8.01 7.53
C GLU A 109 12.12 7.10 7.66
N ASP A 110 12.21 6.05 8.49
CA ASP A 110 11.09 5.14 8.79
C ASP A 110 9.90 5.86 9.41
N LYS A 111 10.14 6.83 10.30
CA LYS A 111 9.08 7.66 10.88
C LYS A 111 8.40 8.53 9.83
N ILE A 112 9.20 9.17 8.97
CA ILE A 112 8.70 9.98 7.85
C ILE A 112 7.85 9.11 6.90
N LEU A 113 8.34 7.94 6.52
CA LEU A 113 7.60 6.99 5.67
C LEU A 113 6.32 6.49 6.35
N SER A 114 6.35 6.23 7.66
CA SER A 114 5.16 5.85 8.43
C SER A 114 4.10 6.95 8.45
N LEU A 115 4.48 8.20 8.66
CA LEU A 115 3.57 9.35 8.60
C LEU A 115 3.04 9.57 7.18
N TYR A 116 3.90 9.40 6.17
CA TYR A 116 3.49 9.45 4.77
C TYR A 116 2.46 8.35 4.44
N ALA A 117 2.67 7.13 4.93
CA ALA A 117 1.74 6.00 4.79
C ALA A 117 0.40 6.21 5.51
N CYS A 118 0.33 7.15 6.48
CA CYS A 118 -0.91 7.60 7.11
C CYS A 118 -1.68 8.63 6.27
N GLY A 119 -1.15 9.04 5.11
CA GLY A 119 -1.80 10.02 4.22
C GLY A 119 -1.49 11.47 4.56
N MET A 120 -0.51 11.74 5.42
CA MET A 120 -0.10 13.12 5.73
C MET A 120 0.57 13.79 4.53
N SER A 121 0.34 15.08 4.37
CA SER A 121 1.06 15.87 3.37
C SER A 121 2.53 16.05 3.78
N GLN A 122 3.40 16.35 2.82
CA GLN A 122 4.83 16.58 3.09
C GLN A 122 5.04 17.73 4.09
N LYS A 123 4.19 18.75 4.03
CA LYS A 123 4.22 19.89 4.94
C LYS A 123 3.80 19.49 6.35
N ASP A 124 2.68 18.76 6.49
CA ASP A 124 2.20 18.28 7.78
C ASP A 124 3.22 17.33 8.43
N ILE A 125 3.90 16.49 7.63
CA ILE A 125 4.98 15.63 8.11
C ILE A 125 6.13 16.46 8.67
N ALA A 126 6.55 17.51 7.96
CA ALA A 126 7.61 18.40 8.42
C ALA A 126 7.23 19.09 9.75
N GLU A 127 6.00 19.60 9.85
CA GLU A 127 5.48 20.20 11.08
C GLU A 127 5.38 19.18 12.23
N GLN A 128 4.94 17.96 11.94
CA GLN A 128 4.82 16.90 12.94
C GLN A 128 6.18 16.44 13.47
N ILE A 129 7.18 16.27 12.58
CA ILE A 129 8.56 15.92 12.96
C ILE A 129 9.16 17.04 13.83
N LYS A 130 8.96 18.31 13.46
CA LYS A 130 9.39 19.44 14.28
C LYS A 130 8.74 19.40 15.66
N SER A 131 7.44 19.15 15.73
CA SER A 131 6.70 19.12 17.01
C SER A 131 7.12 17.97 17.93
N LEU A 132 7.45 16.79 17.37
CA LEU A 132 7.76 15.58 18.15
C LEU A 132 9.22 15.47 18.52
N TYR A 133 10.12 15.96 17.68
CA TYR A 133 11.56 15.70 17.80
C TYR A 133 12.41 16.97 17.81
N ASP A 134 11.77 18.17 17.73
CA ASP A 134 12.44 19.46 17.60
C ASP A 134 13.46 19.53 16.44
N VAL A 135 13.15 18.80 15.35
CA VAL A 135 14.01 18.69 14.16
C VAL A 135 13.33 19.37 12.99
N GLU A 136 13.96 20.37 12.39
CA GLU A 136 13.46 21.01 11.19
C GLU A 136 13.83 20.20 9.94
N ILE A 137 12.80 19.79 9.20
CA ILE A 137 12.94 19.14 7.89
C ILE A 137 12.14 19.90 6.85
N SER A 138 12.64 19.92 5.61
CA SER A 138 11.89 20.55 4.52
C SER A 138 10.92 19.56 3.86
N PRO A 139 9.81 20.04 3.28
CA PRO A 139 8.93 19.19 2.47
C PRO A 139 9.63 18.48 1.32
N GLU A 140 10.69 19.10 0.74
CA GLU A 140 11.51 18.52 -0.32
C GLU A 140 12.31 17.32 0.19
N LEU A 141 12.80 17.37 1.44
CA LEU A 141 13.47 16.21 2.07
C LEU A 141 12.49 15.06 2.26
N VAL A 142 11.28 15.32 2.71
CA VAL A 142 10.21 14.31 2.81
C VAL A 142 9.94 13.66 1.43
N SER A 143 9.93 14.48 0.36
CA SER A 143 9.79 13.96 -1.01
C SER A 143 10.93 13.01 -1.37
N LYS A 144 12.19 13.45 -1.18
CA LYS A 144 13.39 12.64 -1.46
C LYS A 144 13.40 11.32 -0.68
N ILE A 145 13.04 11.35 0.59
CA ILE A 145 12.95 10.13 1.41
C ILE A 145 11.86 9.20 0.85
N SER A 146 10.67 9.75 0.53
CA SER A 146 9.62 8.93 -0.06
C SER A 146 9.98 8.36 -1.45
N GLU A 147 10.88 9.02 -2.19
CA GLU A 147 11.38 8.54 -3.50
C GLU A 147 12.30 7.33 -3.38
N LYS A 148 13.02 7.20 -2.27
CA LYS A 148 13.93 6.07 -2.01
C LYS A 148 13.21 4.71 -2.02
N ILE A 149 11.89 4.66 -1.77
CA ILE A 149 11.13 3.41 -1.76
C ILE A 149 10.67 2.94 -3.16
N MET A 150 10.93 3.71 -4.24
CA MET A 150 10.49 3.32 -5.59
C MET A 150 10.99 1.93 -6.03
N PRO A 151 12.23 1.51 -5.74
CA PRO A 151 12.66 0.14 -6.01
C PRO A 151 11.78 -0.92 -5.34
N GLU A 152 11.36 -0.70 -4.08
CA GLU A 152 10.47 -1.60 -3.35
C GLU A 152 9.06 -1.61 -3.93
N VAL A 153 8.53 -0.42 -4.33
CA VAL A 153 7.25 -0.30 -5.03
C VAL A 153 7.26 -1.13 -6.32
N ASN A 154 8.32 -1.02 -7.12
CA ASN A 154 8.47 -1.77 -8.36
C ASN A 154 8.64 -3.27 -8.10
N ALA A 155 9.44 -3.65 -7.10
CA ALA A 155 9.60 -5.06 -6.70
C ALA A 155 8.26 -5.68 -6.24
N TRP A 156 7.48 -4.94 -5.45
CA TRP A 156 6.15 -5.37 -5.03
C TRP A 156 5.19 -5.52 -6.20
N GLN A 157 5.16 -4.52 -7.10
CA GLN A 157 4.28 -4.55 -8.28
C GLN A 157 4.61 -5.72 -9.21
N ASN A 158 5.89 -6.08 -9.34
CA ASN A 158 6.37 -7.13 -10.24
C ASN A 158 6.63 -8.48 -9.54
N ARG A 159 6.25 -8.64 -8.28
CA ARG A 159 6.49 -9.88 -7.54
C ARG A 159 5.78 -11.07 -8.18
N PRO A 160 6.31 -12.29 -8.05
CA PRO A 160 5.60 -13.52 -8.41
C PRO A 160 4.26 -13.61 -7.66
N LEU A 161 3.26 -14.15 -8.32
CA LEU A 161 1.93 -14.37 -7.78
C LEU A 161 1.62 -15.87 -7.74
N GLU A 162 0.56 -16.24 -7.01
CA GLU A 162 0.06 -17.62 -7.00
C GLU A 162 -0.41 -18.03 -8.40
N SER A 163 -0.30 -19.31 -8.70
CA SER A 163 -0.68 -19.84 -10.01
C SER A 163 -2.20 -19.82 -10.26
N VAL A 164 -2.99 -19.91 -9.19
CA VAL A 164 -4.45 -19.98 -9.27
C VAL A 164 -5.09 -19.02 -8.27
N TYR A 165 -6.02 -18.21 -8.77
CA TYR A 165 -6.88 -17.37 -7.94
C TYR A 165 -8.36 -17.73 -8.21
N PRO A 166 -9.10 -18.32 -7.25
CA PRO A 166 -10.54 -18.55 -7.41
C PRO A 166 -11.33 -17.30 -7.75
N PHE A 167 -10.99 -16.18 -7.12
CA PHE A 167 -11.66 -14.90 -7.33
C PHE A 167 -10.64 -13.79 -7.52
N ILE A 168 -10.84 -12.97 -8.56
CA ILE A 168 -10.16 -11.70 -8.74
C ILE A 168 -11.20 -10.58 -8.82
N PHE A 169 -11.05 -9.59 -7.96
CA PHE A 169 -11.87 -8.37 -7.95
C PHE A 169 -11.07 -7.22 -8.55
N MET A 170 -11.71 -6.44 -9.40
CA MET A 170 -11.11 -5.28 -10.06
C MET A 170 -12.04 -4.07 -9.92
N ASP A 171 -11.50 -2.97 -9.43
CA ASP A 171 -12.24 -1.72 -9.23
C ASP A 171 -11.31 -0.52 -9.36
N ALA A 172 -11.86 0.65 -9.64
CA ALA A 172 -11.11 1.88 -9.86
C ALA A 172 -11.37 2.93 -8.76
N ILE A 173 -10.31 3.62 -8.38
CA ILE A 173 -10.37 4.80 -7.52
C ILE A 173 -9.80 5.98 -8.29
N HIS A 174 -10.55 7.08 -8.35
CA HIS A 174 -10.13 8.27 -9.08
C HIS A 174 -9.38 9.24 -8.18
N TYR A 175 -8.24 9.73 -8.67
CA TYR A 175 -7.37 10.68 -8.00
C TYR A 175 -7.01 11.85 -8.92
N LYS A 176 -6.77 13.02 -8.31
CA LYS A 176 -6.21 14.16 -9.04
C LYS A 176 -4.69 14.08 -9.03
N VAL A 177 -4.09 14.06 -10.19
CA VAL A 177 -2.63 14.03 -10.38
C VAL A 177 -2.22 15.24 -11.21
N LYS A 178 -1.10 15.86 -10.84
CA LYS A 178 -0.56 16.99 -11.60
C LYS A 178 0.24 16.48 -12.78
N GLU A 179 -0.09 16.96 -13.98
CA GLU A 179 0.57 16.66 -15.24
C GLU A 179 0.62 17.95 -16.08
N ASP A 180 1.76 18.27 -16.63
CA ASP A 180 1.96 19.47 -17.45
C ASP A 180 1.35 20.74 -16.82
N HIS A 181 1.60 20.96 -15.53
CA HIS A 181 1.08 22.07 -14.71
C HIS A 181 -0.45 22.10 -14.53
N ARG A 182 -1.18 21.07 -14.96
CA ARG A 182 -2.63 20.92 -14.77
C ARG A 182 -2.95 19.74 -13.89
N TYR A 183 -4.13 19.79 -13.27
CA TYR A 183 -4.64 18.63 -12.51
C TYR A 183 -5.57 17.82 -13.41
N VAL A 184 -5.17 16.60 -13.71
CA VAL A 184 -5.98 15.62 -14.43
C VAL A 184 -6.54 14.57 -13.47
N THR A 185 -7.69 14.03 -13.78
CA THR A 185 -8.25 12.91 -13.02
C THR A 185 -7.75 11.61 -13.63
N LYS A 186 -6.99 10.83 -12.86
CA LYS A 186 -6.53 9.50 -13.23
C LYS A 186 -7.20 8.44 -12.39
N ALA A 187 -7.42 7.27 -12.95
CA ALA A 187 -7.92 6.12 -12.25
C ALA A 187 -6.74 5.26 -11.75
N ALA A 188 -6.79 4.88 -10.49
CA ALA A 188 -5.95 3.81 -9.93
C ALA A 188 -6.79 2.53 -9.89
N TYR A 189 -6.46 1.58 -10.73
CA TYR A 189 -7.12 0.29 -10.84
C TYR A 189 -6.48 -0.68 -9.85
N VAL A 190 -7.26 -1.03 -8.85
CA VAL A 190 -6.85 -1.96 -7.79
C VAL A 190 -7.30 -3.36 -8.17
N VAL A 191 -6.40 -4.31 -8.13
CA VAL A 191 -6.67 -5.73 -8.37
C VAL A 191 -6.44 -6.50 -7.09
N LEU A 192 -7.48 -7.15 -6.60
CA LEU A 192 -7.49 -7.95 -5.37
C LEU A 192 -7.83 -9.39 -5.70
N GLY A 193 -6.95 -10.33 -5.36
CA GLY A 193 -7.17 -11.76 -5.47
C GLY A 193 -7.59 -12.40 -4.15
N ILE A 194 -8.29 -13.52 -4.23
CA ILE A 194 -8.46 -14.47 -3.13
C ILE A 194 -7.65 -15.71 -3.50
N THR A 195 -6.72 -16.11 -2.66
CA THR A 195 -5.89 -17.30 -2.85
C THR A 195 -6.68 -18.58 -2.62
N MET A 196 -6.16 -19.73 -3.04
CA MET A 196 -6.75 -21.04 -2.76
C MET A 196 -6.92 -21.30 -1.26
N ASP A 197 -6.10 -20.68 -0.41
CA ASP A 197 -6.25 -20.73 1.05
C ASP A 197 -7.35 -19.79 1.60
N GLY A 198 -8.04 -19.03 0.76
CA GLY A 198 -9.07 -18.07 1.15
C GLY A 198 -8.54 -16.76 1.72
N ARG A 199 -7.27 -16.43 1.49
CA ARG A 199 -6.66 -15.18 1.93
C ARG A 199 -6.73 -14.12 0.86
N LYS A 200 -6.83 -12.87 1.30
CA LYS A 200 -6.82 -11.71 0.41
C LYS A 200 -5.39 -11.36 0.03
N ASP A 201 -5.17 -11.07 -1.25
CA ASP A 201 -3.89 -10.58 -1.77
C ASP A 201 -4.13 -9.39 -2.73
N ILE A 202 -3.44 -8.27 -2.51
CA ILE A 202 -3.48 -7.12 -3.42
C ILE A 202 -2.49 -7.39 -4.53
N LEU A 203 -2.96 -7.81 -5.71
CA LEU A 203 -2.12 -8.26 -6.82
C LEU A 203 -1.33 -7.13 -7.46
N GLY A 204 -1.84 -5.92 -7.38
CA GLY A 204 -1.18 -4.72 -7.86
C GLY A 204 -2.13 -3.53 -8.02
N VAL A 205 -1.54 -2.39 -8.40
CA VAL A 205 -2.25 -1.16 -8.70
C VAL A 205 -1.70 -0.57 -10.00
N TRP A 206 -2.59 -0.31 -10.96
CA TRP A 206 -2.23 0.29 -12.25
C TRP A 206 -2.88 1.67 -12.36
N ILE A 207 -2.14 2.66 -12.82
CA ILE A 207 -2.62 4.02 -13.01
C ILE A 207 -2.85 4.27 -14.50
N GLY A 208 -4.02 4.78 -14.86
CA GLY A 208 -4.40 5.09 -16.23
C GLY A 208 -5.40 6.23 -16.31
N GLU A 209 -5.46 6.89 -17.46
CA GLU A 209 -6.41 7.97 -17.72
C GLU A 209 -7.71 7.46 -18.31
N HIS A 210 -7.62 6.45 -19.16
CA HIS A 210 -8.75 5.92 -19.92
C HIS A 210 -8.84 4.40 -19.82
N GLU A 211 -10.04 3.92 -19.56
CA GLU A 211 -10.37 2.52 -19.64
C GLU A 211 -10.48 2.11 -21.11
N SER A 212 -9.73 1.10 -21.49
CA SER A 212 -9.80 0.52 -22.84
C SER A 212 -9.48 -0.97 -22.79
N SER A 213 -9.94 -1.71 -23.79
CA SER A 213 -9.61 -3.14 -23.92
C SER A 213 -8.08 -3.36 -23.95
N LYS A 214 -7.32 -2.46 -24.57
CA LYS A 214 -5.86 -2.51 -24.60
C LYS A 214 -5.23 -2.33 -23.22
N PHE A 215 -5.77 -1.43 -22.40
CA PHE A 215 -5.32 -1.23 -21.02
C PHE A 215 -5.53 -2.50 -20.21
N TRP A 216 -6.72 -3.09 -20.29
CA TRP A 216 -7.05 -4.32 -19.57
C TRP A 216 -6.24 -5.53 -20.05
N LEU A 217 -5.97 -5.62 -21.35
CA LEU A 217 -5.07 -6.64 -21.89
C LEU A 217 -3.67 -6.54 -21.26
N ASN A 218 -3.15 -5.33 -21.10
CA ASN A 218 -1.85 -5.12 -20.47
C ASN A 218 -1.88 -5.56 -18.99
N VAL A 219 -2.92 -5.19 -18.23
CA VAL A 219 -3.08 -5.59 -16.83
C VAL A 219 -3.16 -7.12 -16.69
N LEU A 220 -3.98 -7.78 -17.50
CA LEU A 220 -4.17 -9.22 -17.44
C LEU A 220 -2.92 -9.99 -17.91
N ASN A 221 -2.22 -9.51 -18.92
CA ASN A 221 -0.94 -10.07 -19.35
C ASN A 221 0.16 -9.88 -18.31
N ASP A 222 0.17 -8.75 -17.59
CA ASP A 222 1.08 -8.54 -16.46
C ASP A 222 0.82 -9.58 -15.36
N LEU A 223 -0.44 -9.81 -14.95
CA LEU A 223 -0.78 -10.87 -14.00
C LEU A 223 -0.30 -12.24 -14.49
N LYS A 224 -0.49 -12.56 -15.78
CA LYS A 224 -0.06 -13.82 -16.38
C LYS A 224 1.46 -13.97 -16.38
N SER A 225 2.19 -12.92 -16.72
CA SER A 225 3.67 -12.92 -16.71
C SER A 225 4.25 -13.10 -15.31
N ARG A 226 3.51 -12.70 -14.27
CA ARG A 226 3.88 -12.84 -12.87
C ARG A 226 3.47 -14.19 -12.27
N GLY A 227 2.94 -15.11 -13.06
CA GLY A 227 2.67 -16.49 -12.66
C GLY A 227 1.20 -16.89 -12.56
N VAL A 228 0.24 -15.97 -12.70
CA VAL A 228 -1.19 -16.33 -12.66
C VAL A 228 -1.57 -17.12 -13.90
N GLN A 229 -1.76 -18.42 -13.75
CA GLN A 229 -2.09 -19.34 -14.85
C GLN A 229 -3.61 -19.48 -15.02
N ASP A 230 -4.36 -19.50 -13.92
CA ASP A 230 -5.81 -19.69 -13.95
C ASP A 230 -6.52 -18.77 -12.94
N VAL A 231 -7.72 -18.30 -13.36
CA VAL A 231 -8.64 -17.53 -12.54
C VAL A 231 -10.03 -18.08 -12.77
N TYR A 232 -10.73 -18.51 -11.72
CA TYR A 232 -12.06 -19.08 -11.91
C TYR A 232 -13.07 -17.98 -12.21
N LEU A 233 -13.06 -16.89 -11.46
CA LEU A 233 -14.06 -15.84 -11.59
C LEU A 233 -13.45 -14.43 -11.44
N PHE A 234 -13.69 -13.60 -12.42
CA PHE A 234 -13.46 -12.15 -12.32
C PHE A 234 -14.72 -11.44 -11.87
N CYS A 235 -14.60 -10.57 -10.87
CA CYS A 235 -15.67 -9.70 -10.36
C CYS A 235 -15.32 -8.24 -10.66
N THR A 236 -16.07 -7.58 -11.53
CA THR A 236 -15.78 -6.21 -11.99
C THR A 236 -17.02 -5.32 -11.94
N ASP A 237 -16.83 -4.01 -11.98
CA ASP A 237 -17.93 -3.03 -11.98
C ASP A 237 -18.49 -2.73 -13.39
N GLY A 238 -18.20 -3.58 -14.38
CA GLY A 238 -18.67 -3.42 -15.76
C GLY A 238 -17.82 -2.46 -16.57
N LEU A 239 -16.54 -2.48 -16.34
CA LEU A 239 -15.50 -1.71 -17.05
C LEU A 239 -15.53 -1.99 -18.56
N CYS A 240 -15.44 -0.94 -19.36
CA CYS A 240 -15.50 -1.04 -20.82
C CYS A 240 -14.33 -1.87 -21.36
N GLY A 241 -14.62 -2.85 -22.23
CA GLY A 241 -13.62 -3.71 -22.87
C GLY A 241 -13.00 -4.80 -21.97
N MET A 242 -13.45 -4.93 -20.71
CA MET A 242 -12.95 -5.92 -19.76
C MET A 242 -13.27 -7.34 -20.18
N MET A 243 -14.52 -7.60 -20.62
CA MET A 243 -14.96 -8.94 -21.05
C MET A 243 -14.08 -9.47 -22.18
N GLN A 244 -13.84 -8.66 -23.21
CA GLN A 244 -12.99 -9.03 -24.35
C GLN A 244 -11.54 -9.31 -23.91
N ALA A 245 -11.02 -8.52 -23.00
CA ALA A 245 -9.67 -8.71 -22.47
C ALA A 245 -9.55 -10.01 -21.66
N ILE A 246 -10.55 -10.32 -20.81
CA ILE A 246 -10.58 -11.57 -20.02
C ILE A 246 -10.69 -12.76 -20.96
N GLN A 247 -11.57 -12.75 -21.94
CA GLN A 247 -11.72 -13.82 -22.92
C GLN A 247 -10.44 -14.10 -23.72
N ALA A 248 -9.66 -13.04 -24.03
CA ALA A 248 -8.40 -13.18 -24.74
C ALA A 248 -7.27 -13.79 -23.89
N VAL A 249 -7.16 -13.45 -22.60
CA VAL A 249 -6.05 -13.87 -21.74
C VAL A 249 -6.38 -15.09 -20.88
N TYR A 250 -7.62 -15.14 -20.37
CA TYR A 250 -8.15 -16.20 -19.50
C TYR A 250 -9.48 -16.75 -20.05
N PRO A 251 -9.48 -17.46 -21.20
CA PRO A 251 -10.71 -17.85 -21.91
C PRO A 251 -11.63 -18.81 -21.12
N LYS A 252 -11.09 -19.48 -20.11
CA LYS A 252 -11.86 -20.38 -19.24
C LYS A 252 -12.48 -19.67 -18.04
N SER A 253 -12.13 -18.40 -17.80
CA SER A 253 -12.63 -17.65 -16.64
C SER A 253 -14.05 -17.16 -16.86
N HIS A 254 -14.83 -17.19 -15.81
CA HIS A 254 -16.15 -16.57 -15.79
C HIS A 254 -16.03 -15.09 -15.40
N LEU A 255 -16.97 -14.28 -15.85
CA LEU A 255 -17.06 -12.87 -15.49
C LEU A 255 -18.38 -12.62 -14.76
N GLN A 256 -18.30 -12.09 -13.54
CA GLN A 256 -19.45 -11.60 -12.80
C GLN A 256 -19.41 -10.08 -12.71
N ARG A 257 -20.44 -9.45 -13.20
CA ARG A 257 -20.63 -8.01 -13.02
C ARG A 257 -21.13 -7.69 -11.61
N CYS A 258 -20.57 -6.68 -10.99
CA CYS A 258 -20.93 -6.25 -9.66
C CYS A 258 -22.37 -5.77 -9.55
N ILE A 259 -23.21 -6.47 -8.78
CA ILE A 259 -24.59 -6.10 -8.55
C ILE A 259 -24.73 -4.79 -7.78
N VAL A 260 -23.86 -4.54 -6.80
CA VAL A 260 -23.87 -3.30 -6.00
C VAL A 260 -23.61 -2.07 -6.88
N HIS A 261 -22.63 -2.17 -7.80
CA HIS A 261 -22.40 -1.10 -8.78
C HIS A 261 -23.55 -0.92 -9.74
N GLN A 262 -24.19 -2.00 -10.17
CA GLN A 262 -25.39 -1.94 -11.00
C GLN A 262 -26.53 -1.22 -10.28
N ILE A 263 -26.77 -1.52 -8.99
CA ILE A 263 -27.77 -0.83 -8.17
C ILE A 263 -27.45 0.65 -8.08
N ARG A 264 -26.21 1.02 -7.74
CA ARG A 264 -25.78 2.43 -7.63
C ARG A 264 -25.92 3.17 -8.95
N SER A 265 -25.54 2.54 -10.04
CA SER A 265 -25.60 3.13 -11.38
C SER A 265 -27.02 3.37 -11.81
N SER A 266 -27.92 2.41 -11.62
CA SER A 266 -29.33 2.53 -11.99
C SER A 266 -30.10 3.49 -11.09
N THR A 267 -29.80 3.56 -9.79
CA THR A 267 -30.50 4.44 -8.85
C THR A 267 -30.12 5.92 -8.99
N LYS A 268 -29.09 6.27 -9.77
CA LYS A 268 -28.79 7.68 -10.14
C LYS A 268 -29.97 8.36 -10.84
N TYR A 269 -30.84 7.59 -11.51
CA TYR A 269 -32.00 8.07 -12.24
C TYR A 269 -33.29 8.06 -11.41
N VAL A 270 -33.21 7.69 -10.12
CA VAL A 270 -34.33 7.56 -9.22
C VAL A 270 -34.37 8.71 -8.24
N SER A 271 -35.59 9.30 -8.04
CA SER A 271 -35.73 10.37 -7.07
C SER A 271 -35.48 9.87 -5.63
N TYR A 272 -34.93 10.74 -4.79
CA TYR A 272 -34.54 10.40 -3.42
C TYR A 272 -35.68 9.76 -2.59
N LYS A 273 -36.90 10.20 -2.78
CA LYS A 273 -38.09 9.70 -2.07
C LYS A 273 -38.41 8.23 -2.39
N ASP A 274 -38.05 7.75 -3.58
CA ASP A 274 -38.38 6.41 -4.07
C ASP A 274 -37.19 5.45 -4.05
N ILE A 275 -35.94 5.93 -3.84
CA ILE A 275 -34.73 5.09 -3.83
C ILE A 275 -34.89 3.88 -2.92
N LYS A 276 -35.41 4.06 -1.69
CA LYS A 276 -35.58 2.96 -0.73
C LYS A 276 -36.54 1.86 -1.26
N LYS A 277 -37.60 2.27 -1.93
CA LYS A 277 -38.61 1.32 -2.51
C LYS A 277 -38.01 0.60 -3.71
N VAL A 278 -37.40 1.33 -4.63
CA VAL A 278 -36.74 0.77 -5.81
C VAL A 278 -35.66 -0.23 -5.43
N VAL A 279 -34.79 0.12 -4.45
CA VAL A 279 -33.74 -0.80 -3.97
C VAL A 279 -34.33 -2.02 -3.26
N ALA A 280 -35.43 -1.87 -2.51
CA ALA A 280 -36.14 -3.00 -1.89
C ALA A 280 -36.72 -3.98 -2.91
N ASP A 281 -37.27 -3.48 -4.00
CA ASP A 281 -37.77 -4.33 -5.06
C ASP A 281 -36.65 -4.97 -5.87
N LEU A 282 -35.59 -4.23 -6.20
CA LEU A 282 -34.39 -4.82 -6.80
C LEU A 282 -33.75 -5.90 -5.91
N LYS A 283 -33.83 -5.75 -4.59
CA LYS A 283 -33.32 -6.75 -3.66
C LYS A 283 -34.00 -8.10 -3.88
N LYS A 284 -35.30 -8.15 -4.17
CA LYS A 284 -36.02 -9.40 -4.47
C LYS A 284 -35.44 -10.10 -5.70
N VAL A 285 -35.01 -9.34 -6.71
CA VAL A 285 -34.40 -9.88 -7.94
C VAL A 285 -33.10 -10.61 -7.61
N TYR A 286 -32.13 -9.95 -6.99
CA TYR A 286 -30.79 -10.53 -6.79
C TYR A 286 -30.68 -11.42 -5.53
N THR A 287 -31.68 -11.46 -4.65
CA THR A 287 -31.72 -12.40 -3.52
C THR A 287 -32.63 -13.61 -3.76
N ALA A 288 -33.19 -13.73 -4.94
CA ALA A 288 -33.99 -14.89 -5.33
C ALA A 288 -33.19 -16.19 -5.20
N VAL A 289 -33.88 -17.28 -4.92
CA VAL A 289 -33.23 -18.59 -4.74
C VAL A 289 -32.85 -19.17 -6.09
N THR A 290 -33.72 -19.05 -7.08
CA THR A 290 -33.53 -19.56 -8.42
C THR A 290 -33.49 -18.46 -9.48
N LEU A 291 -32.96 -18.78 -10.65
CA LEU A 291 -32.95 -17.86 -11.79
C LEU A 291 -34.35 -17.51 -12.24
N ASP A 292 -35.28 -18.50 -12.34
CA ASP A 292 -36.64 -18.28 -12.75
C ASP A 292 -37.39 -17.31 -11.83
N GLU A 293 -37.19 -17.44 -10.52
CA GLU A 293 -37.73 -16.51 -9.52
C GLU A 293 -37.16 -15.10 -9.70
N ALA A 294 -35.87 -14.99 -9.99
CA ALA A 294 -35.21 -13.73 -10.22
C ALA A 294 -35.74 -13.02 -11.48
N GLU A 295 -35.94 -13.75 -12.55
CA GLU A 295 -36.50 -13.24 -13.80
C GLU A 295 -37.96 -12.76 -13.63
N GLU A 296 -38.76 -13.51 -12.89
CA GLU A 296 -40.11 -13.09 -12.56
C GLU A 296 -40.12 -11.82 -11.70
N ASN A 297 -39.22 -11.75 -10.70
CA ASN A 297 -39.06 -10.55 -9.87
C ASN A 297 -38.58 -9.35 -10.70
N LEU A 298 -37.70 -9.56 -11.68
CA LEU A 298 -37.26 -8.51 -12.61
C LEU A 298 -38.41 -8.03 -13.50
N ARG A 299 -39.26 -8.93 -13.97
CA ARG A 299 -40.47 -8.60 -14.75
C ARG A 299 -41.45 -7.77 -13.90
N ILE A 300 -41.66 -8.16 -12.64
CA ILE A 300 -42.52 -7.43 -11.70
C ILE A 300 -41.92 -6.03 -11.44
N PHE A 301 -40.61 -5.94 -11.24
CA PHE A 301 -39.90 -4.67 -11.09
C PHE A 301 -40.09 -3.77 -12.31
N GLY A 302 -39.95 -4.32 -13.52
CA GLY A 302 -40.16 -3.60 -14.76
C GLY A 302 -41.60 -3.05 -14.87
N ASN A 303 -42.59 -3.87 -14.58
CA ASN A 303 -44.01 -3.46 -14.62
C ASN A 303 -44.31 -2.35 -13.61
N THR A 304 -43.68 -2.38 -12.43
CA THR A 304 -43.91 -1.41 -11.36
C THR A 304 -43.27 -0.05 -11.66
N TRP A 305 -42.05 -0.06 -12.19
CA TRP A 305 -41.22 1.14 -12.23
C TRP A 305 -40.94 1.72 -13.62
N ARG A 306 -41.28 1.00 -14.72
CA ARG A 306 -40.94 1.40 -16.09
C ARG A 306 -41.54 2.76 -16.47
N MET A 307 -42.75 3.04 -16.05
CA MET A 307 -43.39 4.32 -16.37
C MET A 307 -42.72 5.51 -15.66
N GLN A 308 -42.24 5.30 -14.44
CA GLN A 308 -41.66 6.35 -13.62
C GLN A 308 -40.16 6.46 -13.78
N TYR A 309 -39.47 5.34 -13.92
CA TYR A 309 -37.99 5.25 -14.00
C TYR A 309 -37.53 4.34 -15.14
N PRO A 310 -37.82 4.66 -16.40
CA PRO A 310 -37.54 3.77 -17.54
C PRO A 310 -36.06 3.47 -17.70
N SER A 311 -35.15 4.44 -17.44
CA SER A 311 -33.72 4.25 -17.52
C SER A 311 -33.19 3.29 -16.46
N CYS A 312 -33.77 3.27 -15.27
CA CYS A 312 -33.42 2.33 -14.21
C CYS A 312 -33.80 0.89 -14.63
N VAL A 313 -35.02 0.69 -15.10
CA VAL A 313 -35.49 -0.62 -15.53
C VAL A 313 -34.66 -1.12 -16.71
N LYS A 314 -34.54 -0.30 -17.76
CA LYS A 314 -33.74 -0.65 -18.94
C LYS A 314 -32.31 -1.04 -18.60
N SER A 315 -31.68 -0.33 -17.66
CA SER A 315 -30.30 -0.66 -17.23
C SER A 315 -30.18 -2.07 -16.65
N TRP A 316 -31.21 -2.60 -15.99
CA TRP A 316 -31.23 -3.97 -15.50
C TRP A 316 -31.52 -5.00 -16.58
N GLU A 317 -32.45 -4.70 -17.46
CA GLU A 317 -32.82 -5.58 -18.58
C GLU A 317 -31.67 -5.74 -19.57
N ASP A 318 -31.03 -4.63 -19.98
CA ASP A 318 -29.92 -4.65 -20.94
C ASP A 318 -28.65 -5.37 -20.39
N ASN A 319 -28.51 -5.45 -19.07
CA ASN A 319 -27.35 -6.08 -18.43
C ASN A 319 -27.70 -7.43 -17.78
N TRP A 320 -28.91 -7.93 -17.92
CA TRP A 320 -29.37 -9.11 -17.19
C TRP A 320 -28.50 -10.35 -17.43
N GLU A 321 -28.11 -10.64 -18.67
CA GLU A 321 -27.27 -11.78 -19.04
C GLU A 321 -25.92 -11.82 -18.33
N VAL A 322 -25.33 -10.65 -18.06
CA VAL A 322 -24.04 -10.57 -17.35
C VAL A 322 -24.21 -10.37 -15.84
N LEU A 323 -25.42 -10.04 -15.39
CA LEU A 323 -25.74 -9.93 -13.97
C LEU A 323 -26.19 -11.26 -13.39
N ASN A 324 -26.91 -12.08 -14.14
CA ASN A 324 -27.55 -13.31 -13.64
C ASN A 324 -26.56 -14.49 -13.51
N THR A 325 -25.33 -14.37 -14.01
CA THR A 325 -24.33 -15.44 -13.98
C THR A 325 -24.06 -15.97 -12.57
N PHE A 326 -24.24 -15.16 -11.51
CA PHE A 326 -24.06 -15.62 -10.14
C PHE A 326 -25.09 -16.69 -9.72
N PHE A 327 -26.23 -16.84 -10.40
CA PHE A 327 -27.21 -17.90 -10.12
C PHE A 327 -26.67 -19.30 -10.46
N GLU A 328 -25.66 -19.40 -11.33
CA GLU A 328 -24.96 -20.65 -11.62
C GLU A 328 -24.18 -21.20 -10.43
N TYR A 329 -23.91 -20.34 -9.41
CA TYR A 329 -23.10 -20.69 -8.27
C TYR A 329 -23.92 -21.04 -7.03
N PRO A 330 -23.42 -21.95 -6.17
CA PRO A 330 -24.00 -22.23 -4.86
C PRO A 330 -24.06 -20.99 -3.94
N PRO A 331 -24.97 -20.98 -2.97
CA PRO A 331 -25.20 -19.79 -2.12
C PRO A 331 -23.96 -19.24 -1.41
N GLU A 332 -23.01 -20.09 -1.01
CA GLU A 332 -21.82 -19.65 -0.32
C GLU A 332 -20.86 -18.90 -1.26
N ILE A 333 -20.72 -19.37 -2.49
CA ILE A 333 -19.95 -18.66 -3.53
C ILE A 333 -20.66 -17.36 -3.91
N ARG A 334 -21.99 -17.38 -4.08
CA ARG A 334 -22.78 -16.18 -4.37
C ARG A 334 -22.52 -15.06 -3.38
N LYS A 335 -22.42 -15.36 -2.07
CA LYS A 335 -22.12 -14.36 -1.03
C LYS A 335 -20.80 -13.63 -1.24
N ILE A 336 -19.82 -14.30 -1.83
CA ILE A 336 -18.51 -13.70 -2.12
C ILE A 336 -18.60 -12.80 -3.34
N ILE A 337 -19.25 -13.25 -4.41
CA ILE A 337 -19.17 -12.64 -5.73
C ILE A 337 -20.22 -11.54 -5.98
N TYR A 338 -21.42 -11.67 -5.40
CA TYR A 338 -22.46 -10.66 -5.63
C TYR A 338 -22.20 -9.35 -4.91
N THR A 339 -21.43 -9.38 -3.82
CA THR A 339 -21.03 -8.20 -3.09
C THR A 339 -19.56 -7.90 -3.32
N THR A 340 -19.24 -6.79 -3.96
CA THR A 340 -17.88 -6.27 -4.01
C THR A 340 -17.42 -5.69 -2.66
N ASN A 341 -18.06 -6.04 -1.55
CA ASN A 341 -17.72 -5.57 -0.22
C ASN A 341 -16.22 -5.77 0.10
N ILE A 342 -15.61 -6.81 -0.47
CA ILE A 342 -14.20 -7.13 -0.28
C ILE A 342 -13.33 -6.00 -0.87
N ILE A 343 -13.50 -5.69 -2.16
CA ILE A 343 -12.72 -4.63 -2.82
C ILE A 343 -13.21 -3.24 -2.45
N GLU A 344 -14.52 -3.06 -2.22
CA GLU A 344 -15.04 -1.78 -1.71
C GLU A 344 -14.50 -1.43 -0.32
N GLY A 345 -14.35 -2.45 0.54
CA GLY A 345 -13.72 -2.31 1.85
C GLY A 345 -12.27 -1.85 1.72
N LEU A 346 -11.51 -2.42 0.79
CA LEU A 346 -10.15 -2.02 0.46
C LEU A 346 -10.12 -0.59 -0.10
N ASN A 347 -10.97 -0.28 -1.08
CA ASN A 347 -11.03 1.05 -1.69
C ASN A 347 -11.46 2.14 -0.70
N ARG A 348 -12.34 1.81 0.26
CA ARG A 348 -12.69 2.71 1.36
C ARG A 348 -11.48 3.01 2.24
N GLN A 349 -10.65 2.02 2.55
CA GLN A 349 -9.41 2.23 3.32
C GLN A 349 -8.42 3.09 2.53
N PHE A 350 -8.24 2.87 1.24
CA PHE A 350 -7.43 3.75 0.40
C PHE A 350 -7.96 5.19 0.42
N ARG A 351 -9.27 5.40 0.22
CA ARG A 351 -9.88 6.74 0.26
C ARG A 351 -9.72 7.40 1.63
N GLN A 352 -9.81 6.64 2.72
CA GLN A 352 -9.61 7.16 4.08
C GLN A 352 -8.18 7.64 4.30
N ILE A 353 -7.18 6.87 3.84
CA ILE A 353 -5.77 7.24 3.94
C ILE A 353 -5.46 8.46 3.07
N THR A 354 -6.00 8.51 1.85
CA THR A 354 -5.73 9.59 0.89
C THR A 354 -6.61 10.82 1.08
N LYS A 355 -7.57 10.81 2.02
CA LYS A 355 -8.57 11.88 2.21
C LYS A 355 -7.94 13.25 2.40
N ASN A 356 -6.85 13.33 3.15
CA ASN A 356 -6.16 14.59 3.47
C ASN A 356 -5.20 15.03 2.37
N LYS A 357 -5.07 14.26 1.28
CA LYS A 357 -4.20 14.58 0.15
C LYS A 357 -5.04 14.74 -1.12
N PRO A 358 -5.52 15.97 -1.40
CA PRO A 358 -6.49 16.23 -2.46
C PRO A 358 -5.93 16.00 -3.86
N SER A 359 -4.60 16.00 -4.01
CA SER A 359 -3.92 15.77 -5.29
C SER A 359 -2.50 15.25 -5.10
N PHE A 360 -1.96 14.63 -6.13
CA PHE A 360 -0.60 14.09 -6.20
C PHE A 360 0.24 14.86 -7.18
N THR A 361 1.53 14.99 -6.91
CA THR A 361 2.48 15.75 -7.76
C THR A 361 2.77 15.05 -9.08
N ASN A 362 2.72 13.73 -9.12
CA ASN A 362 2.89 12.87 -10.30
C ASN A 362 2.38 11.45 -9.99
N ASP A 363 2.38 10.59 -11.00
CA ASP A 363 1.94 9.19 -10.88
C ASP A 363 2.78 8.40 -9.87
N ASP A 364 4.08 8.64 -9.80
CA ASP A 364 4.96 7.95 -8.87
C ASP A 364 4.65 8.30 -7.41
N SER A 365 4.27 9.55 -7.12
CA SER A 365 3.83 9.94 -5.78
C SER A 365 2.53 9.23 -5.38
N LEU A 366 1.63 9.01 -6.34
CA LEU A 366 0.41 8.22 -6.14
C LEU A 366 0.74 6.74 -5.93
N ARG A 367 1.62 6.15 -6.76
CA ARG A 367 2.07 4.74 -6.61
C ARG A 367 2.68 4.47 -5.24
N ARG A 368 3.60 5.34 -4.79
CA ARG A 368 4.23 5.24 -3.46
C ARG A 368 3.19 5.25 -2.34
N MET A 369 2.24 6.18 -2.41
CA MET A 369 1.17 6.29 -1.43
C MET A 369 0.32 5.03 -1.38
N LEU A 370 -0.12 4.53 -2.54
CA LEU A 370 -0.97 3.33 -2.61
C LEU A 370 -0.21 2.08 -2.19
N TYR A 371 1.08 1.96 -2.52
CA TYR A 371 1.94 0.89 -2.03
C TYR A 371 2.03 0.88 -0.50
N LEU A 372 2.41 2.00 0.12
CA LEU A 372 2.53 2.10 1.57
C LEU A 372 1.20 1.86 2.27
N ALA A 373 0.10 2.37 1.70
CA ALA A 373 -1.24 2.09 2.18
C ALA A 373 -1.57 0.61 2.09
N SER A 374 -1.22 -0.07 0.99
CA SER A 374 -1.38 -1.51 0.81
C SER A 374 -0.64 -2.30 1.89
N GLN A 375 0.64 -1.98 2.12
CA GLN A 375 1.46 -2.64 3.15
C GLN A 375 0.85 -2.48 4.54
N ARG A 376 0.32 -1.31 4.86
CA ARG A 376 -0.36 -1.05 6.13
C ARG A 376 -1.66 -1.85 6.25
N ILE A 377 -2.47 -1.90 5.21
CA ILE A 377 -3.76 -2.60 5.19
C ILE A 377 -3.55 -4.11 5.34
N VAL A 378 -2.61 -4.68 4.59
CA VAL A 378 -2.32 -6.13 4.60
C VAL A 378 -1.84 -6.61 5.97
N LYS A 379 -1.13 -5.80 6.75
CA LYS A 379 -0.73 -6.13 8.13
C LYS A 379 -1.91 -6.49 9.04
N HIS A 380 -3.12 -6.04 8.73
CA HIS A 380 -4.34 -6.34 9.49
C HIS A 380 -5.18 -7.47 8.90
N TRP A 381 -4.74 -8.09 7.80
CA TRP A 381 -5.46 -9.18 7.15
C TRP A 381 -4.96 -10.53 7.67
N HIS A 382 -5.51 -10.97 8.78
CA HIS A 382 -5.13 -12.25 9.39
C HIS A 382 -6.15 -13.36 9.14
N ALA A 383 -7.40 -13.00 8.82
CA ALA A 383 -8.50 -13.94 8.66
C ALA A 383 -8.66 -14.41 7.21
N ARG A 384 -9.01 -15.69 7.03
CA ARG A 384 -9.53 -16.26 5.79
C ARG A 384 -10.94 -15.71 5.50
N CYS A 385 -11.39 -15.81 4.27
CA CYS A 385 -12.78 -15.56 3.92
C CYS A 385 -13.70 -16.47 4.73
N GLN A 386 -14.88 -15.96 5.11
CA GLN A 386 -15.84 -16.71 5.91
C GLN A 386 -16.31 -17.96 5.16
N ASN A 387 -16.50 -19.08 5.88
CA ASN A 387 -16.93 -20.38 5.34
C ASN A 387 -16.06 -20.91 4.19
N TRP A 388 -14.76 -20.59 4.20
CA TRP A 388 -13.88 -20.87 3.07
C TRP A 388 -13.79 -22.36 2.71
N ASP A 389 -13.76 -23.25 3.69
CA ASP A 389 -13.65 -24.68 3.43
C ASP A 389 -14.85 -25.21 2.63
N MET A 390 -16.06 -24.69 2.90
CA MET A 390 -17.25 -25.00 2.11
C MET A 390 -17.19 -24.39 0.71
N VAL A 391 -16.72 -23.15 0.60
CA VAL A 391 -16.53 -22.48 -0.70
C VAL A 391 -15.51 -23.25 -1.54
N LEU A 392 -14.37 -23.65 -0.95
CA LEU A 392 -13.33 -24.39 -1.64
C LEU A 392 -13.86 -25.74 -2.17
N SER A 393 -14.56 -26.49 -1.33
CA SER A 393 -15.16 -27.78 -1.75
C SER A 393 -16.14 -27.60 -2.92
N GLN A 394 -16.93 -26.53 -2.92
CA GLN A 394 -17.85 -26.23 -4.03
C GLN A 394 -17.09 -25.84 -5.31
N LEU A 395 -16.02 -25.04 -5.16
CA LEU A 395 -15.17 -24.68 -6.31
C LEU A 395 -14.45 -25.90 -6.90
N GLU A 396 -13.97 -26.83 -6.07
CA GLU A 396 -13.33 -28.06 -6.52
C GLU A 396 -14.27 -28.96 -7.32
N ILE A 397 -15.57 -28.97 -6.96
CA ILE A 397 -16.59 -29.69 -7.72
C ILE A 397 -16.88 -28.98 -9.04
N MET A 398 -17.10 -27.67 -9.01
CA MET A 398 -17.50 -26.89 -10.19
C MET A 398 -16.38 -26.77 -11.23
N PHE A 399 -15.14 -26.74 -10.79
CA PHE A 399 -13.95 -26.56 -11.62
C PHE A 399 -13.01 -27.78 -11.57
N ALA A 400 -13.60 -28.98 -11.43
CA ALA A 400 -12.84 -30.25 -11.31
C ALA A 400 -11.85 -30.47 -12.48
N ASP A 401 -12.20 -30.03 -13.68
CA ASP A 401 -11.38 -30.15 -14.89
C ASP A 401 -10.21 -29.16 -14.95
N ARG A 402 -10.12 -28.24 -13.96
CA ARG A 402 -9.13 -27.15 -13.91
C ARG A 402 -8.10 -27.30 -12.80
N LYS A 403 -7.97 -28.51 -12.22
CA LYS A 403 -6.92 -28.81 -11.26
C LYS A 403 -5.57 -28.64 -11.94
N VAL A 404 -4.86 -27.60 -11.58
CA VAL A 404 -3.45 -27.45 -11.88
C VAL A 404 -2.72 -28.42 -10.94
N GLY A 405 -2.10 -29.46 -11.52
CA GLY A 405 -1.31 -30.45 -10.80
C GLY A 405 -0.04 -29.85 -10.19
#